data_babcab29132263a840043b6865bac4a6
#
_entry.id   babcab29132263a840043b6865bac4a6
#
_cell.length_a   1.000
_cell.length_b   1.000
_cell.length_c   1.000
_cell.angle_alpha   90.00
_cell.angle_beta   90.00
_cell.angle_gamma   90.00
#
_symmetry.space_group_name_H-M   'P 1'
#
loop_
_entity.id
_entity.type
_entity.pdbx_description
1 polymer ?
#
loop_
_entity_poly.entity_id
_entity_poly.type
_entity_poly.pdbx_seq_one_letter_code
_entity_poly.pdbx_strand_id
1 'polypeptide(L)'
;MPELVFFSGTMDCGKSTLALQIEHNRSARGLQGMIFTRDDRAGEGKLSSRLGLVTDAVEVEDGQDLYASLVDHLSQGGRADYVIADEAQFLAEEQIDQLARVVDDLDIDVYAFGITTDFRSKLFPGSQRLVELADRVEVLQVEALCWCGARATHNARTVGGVMVVEGAQVVVGDVDQADTVGYEVLCRRHHRRRMTSASARAAALSPDVLPVQQG
;
A
#
# COMPACT_ATOMS: atom_id res chain seq x y z
N MET A 1 -14.94 -16.92 13.41
CA MET A 1 -13.73 -17.61 12.95
C MET A 1 -12.73 -16.54 12.57
N PRO A 2 -11.47 -16.73 12.82
CA PRO A 2 -10.42 -15.86 12.31
C PRO A 2 -10.48 -15.73 10.79
N GLU A 3 -10.02 -14.61 10.26
CA GLU A 3 -10.10 -14.29 8.84
C GLU A 3 -8.79 -13.63 8.36
N LEU A 4 -8.41 -13.91 7.11
CA LEU A 4 -7.45 -13.12 6.36
C LEU A 4 -8.23 -12.00 5.65
N VAL A 5 -8.01 -10.75 6.06
CA VAL A 5 -8.67 -9.58 5.47
C VAL A 5 -7.66 -8.74 4.73
N PHE A 6 -7.88 -8.52 3.44
CA PHE A 6 -7.05 -7.63 2.63
C PHE A 6 -7.69 -6.25 2.47
N PHE A 7 -7.11 -5.23 3.12
CA PHE A 7 -7.46 -3.83 2.96
C PHE A 7 -6.69 -3.21 1.80
N SER A 8 -7.37 -3.02 0.70
CA SER A 8 -6.77 -2.56 -0.55
C SER A 8 -7.10 -1.09 -0.86
N GLY A 9 -6.25 -0.44 -1.63
CA GLY A 9 -6.50 0.91 -2.10
C GLY A 9 -5.37 1.45 -2.97
N THR A 10 -5.46 2.73 -3.31
CA THR A 10 -4.37 3.47 -3.95
C THR A 10 -3.39 3.97 -2.89
N MET A 11 -2.30 4.58 -3.33
CA MET A 11 -1.53 5.45 -2.44
C MET A 11 -2.45 6.53 -1.84
N ASP A 12 -2.09 7.03 -0.67
CA ASP A 12 -2.78 8.14 0.03
C ASP A 12 -4.25 7.89 0.46
N CYS A 13 -4.72 6.65 0.43
CA CYS A 13 -6.06 6.30 0.89
C CYS A 13 -6.17 5.95 2.40
N GLY A 14 -5.10 6.16 3.20
CA GLY A 14 -5.15 6.01 4.64
C GLY A 14 -4.95 4.57 5.17
N LYS A 15 -4.33 3.64 4.40
CA LYS A 15 -4.09 2.25 4.82
C LYS A 15 -3.37 2.14 6.16
N SER A 16 -2.17 2.70 6.26
CA SER A 16 -1.37 2.64 7.51
C SER A 16 -2.07 3.35 8.67
N THR A 17 -2.89 4.37 8.41
CA THR A 17 -3.72 5.01 9.44
C THR A 17 -4.77 4.05 9.98
N LEU A 18 -5.45 3.28 9.11
CA LEU A 18 -6.41 2.27 9.54
C LEU A 18 -5.73 1.10 10.26
N ALA A 19 -4.55 0.66 9.78
CA ALA A 19 -3.75 -0.36 10.46
C ALA A 19 -3.44 0.05 11.90
N LEU A 20 -2.94 1.26 12.10
CA LEU A 20 -2.65 1.83 13.43
C LEU A 20 -3.91 2.05 14.28
N GLN A 21 -5.06 2.37 13.67
CA GLN A 21 -6.33 2.46 14.38
C GLN A 21 -6.83 1.10 14.85
N ILE A 22 -6.67 0.04 14.05
CA ILE A 22 -7.00 -1.34 14.45
C ILE A 22 -6.08 -1.77 15.60
N GLU A 23 -4.78 -1.53 15.48
CA GLU A 23 -3.81 -1.78 16.55
C GLU A 23 -4.24 -1.10 17.85
N HIS A 24 -4.46 0.21 17.81
CA HIS A 24 -4.88 0.99 18.99
C HIS A 24 -6.16 0.46 19.62
N ASN A 25 -7.17 0.16 18.82
CA ASN A 25 -8.47 -0.30 19.32
C ASN A 25 -8.38 -1.68 19.97
N ARG A 26 -7.53 -2.56 19.46
CA ARG A 26 -7.32 -3.91 20.00
C ARG A 26 -6.42 -3.89 21.24
N SER A 27 -5.32 -3.16 21.19
CA SER A 27 -4.39 -3.02 22.32
C SER A 27 -5.05 -2.35 23.53
N ALA A 28 -5.93 -1.36 23.32
CA ALA A 28 -6.74 -0.74 24.37
C ALA A 28 -7.70 -1.74 25.09
N ARG A 29 -7.97 -2.89 24.48
CA ARG A 29 -8.75 -3.99 25.08
C ARG A 29 -7.87 -5.10 25.66
N GLY A 30 -6.55 -4.89 25.74
CA GLY A 30 -5.59 -5.85 26.29
C GLY A 30 -5.22 -6.98 25.31
N LEU A 31 -5.56 -6.85 24.01
CA LEU A 31 -5.08 -7.74 22.98
C LEU A 31 -3.69 -7.31 22.52
N GLN A 32 -2.86 -8.25 22.12
CA GLN A 32 -1.52 -8.00 21.61
C GLN A 32 -1.45 -8.39 20.13
N GLY A 33 -0.95 -7.49 19.29
CA GLY A 33 -0.73 -7.73 17.86
C GLY A 33 0.74 -7.98 17.55
N MET A 34 1.01 -8.81 16.55
CA MET A 34 2.30 -8.82 15.88
C MET A 34 2.17 -8.06 14.57
N ILE A 35 3.04 -7.08 14.36
CA ILE A 35 2.96 -6.20 13.20
C ILE A 35 4.18 -6.45 12.32
N PHE A 36 3.92 -6.78 11.06
CA PHE A 36 4.90 -6.90 10.01
C PHE A 36 4.80 -5.69 9.08
N THR A 37 5.93 -5.15 8.67
CA THR A 37 5.98 -4.08 7.66
C THR A 37 7.15 -4.30 6.73
N ARG A 38 7.12 -3.67 5.57
CA ARG A 38 8.22 -3.69 4.63
C ARG A 38 8.42 -2.31 4.02
N ASP A 39 9.68 -1.82 4.06
CA ASP A 39 10.06 -0.51 3.50
C ASP A 39 9.21 0.67 4.06
N ASP A 40 8.88 0.66 5.37
CA ASP A 40 8.19 1.80 5.98
C ASP A 40 9.07 3.05 6.02
N ARG A 41 8.45 4.19 5.81
CA ARG A 41 9.11 5.50 5.76
C ARG A 41 9.75 5.94 7.08
N ALA A 42 9.27 5.44 8.21
CA ALA A 42 9.81 5.77 9.53
C ALA A 42 11.12 5.04 9.83
N GLY A 43 11.58 4.17 8.94
CA GLY A 43 12.78 3.35 9.09
C GLY A 43 12.48 1.98 9.68
N GLU A 44 13.53 1.19 9.83
CA GLU A 44 13.45 -0.20 10.28
C GLU A 44 12.69 -0.35 11.60
N GLY A 45 11.83 -1.36 11.65
CA GLY A 45 11.13 -1.76 12.86
C GLY A 45 9.99 -0.83 13.28
N LYS A 46 9.45 -0.02 12.39
CA LYS A 46 8.33 0.88 12.67
C LYS A 46 7.24 0.80 11.61
N LEU A 47 6.00 0.85 12.05
CA LEU A 47 4.85 1.15 11.21
C LEU A 47 4.45 2.60 11.45
N SER A 48 4.35 3.40 10.40
CA SER A 48 4.03 4.82 10.49
C SER A 48 2.87 5.25 9.59
N SER A 49 2.18 6.31 10.00
CA SER A 49 1.18 6.97 9.16
C SER A 49 1.60 8.39 8.82
N ARG A 50 1.07 8.94 7.72
CA ARG A 50 1.26 10.36 7.36
C ARG A 50 0.68 11.35 8.39
N LEU A 51 -0.17 10.88 9.29
CA LEU A 51 -0.72 11.67 10.39
C LEU A 51 0.19 11.71 11.62
N GLY A 52 1.38 11.11 11.53
CA GLY A 52 2.37 11.10 12.62
C GLY A 52 2.14 10.02 13.70
N LEU A 53 1.23 9.07 13.45
CA LEU A 53 1.08 7.90 14.31
C LEU A 53 2.20 6.91 14.00
N VAL A 54 2.79 6.30 15.04
CA VAL A 54 3.90 5.34 14.90
C VAL A 54 3.74 4.24 15.96
N THR A 55 4.04 3.00 15.59
CA THR A 55 4.15 1.86 16.51
C THR A 55 5.33 0.97 16.12
N ASP A 56 5.75 0.08 17.03
CA ASP A 56 6.79 -0.90 16.74
C ASP A 56 6.25 -1.97 15.78
N ALA A 57 7.11 -2.42 14.87
CA ALA A 57 6.81 -3.45 13.90
C ALA A 57 8.05 -4.31 13.63
N VAL A 58 7.84 -5.46 13.04
CA VAL A 58 8.92 -6.33 12.55
C VAL A 58 9.13 -6.01 11.07
N GLU A 59 10.32 -5.56 10.73
CA GLU A 59 10.70 -5.38 9.32
C GLU A 59 10.82 -6.74 8.65
N VAL A 60 10.18 -6.90 7.50
CA VAL A 60 10.18 -8.16 6.75
C VAL A 60 11.32 -8.17 5.74
N GLU A 61 12.16 -9.18 5.82
CA GLU A 61 13.25 -9.40 4.89
C GLU A 61 12.86 -10.33 3.72
N ASP A 62 13.65 -10.31 2.65
CA ASP A 62 13.51 -11.25 1.55
C ASP A 62 13.68 -12.69 2.03
N GLY A 63 12.71 -13.56 1.71
CA GLY A 63 12.76 -14.96 2.09
C GLY A 63 12.53 -15.26 3.57
N GLN A 64 12.20 -14.27 4.39
CA GLN A 64 11.81 -14.48 5.79
C GLN A 64 10.51 -15.29 5.84
N ASP A 65 10.49 -16.33 6.71
CA ASP A 65 9.29 -17.11 7.00
C ASP A 65 8.48 -16.41 8.10
N LEU A 66 7.35 -15.80 7.71
CA LEU A 66 6.47 -15.06 8.62
C LEU A 66 5.73 -15.98 9.59
N TYR A 67 5.34 -17.17 9.13
CA TYR A 67 4.69 -18.18 9.96
C TYR A 67 5.65 -18.68 11.04
N ALA A 68 6.87 -19.06 10.66
CA ALA A 68 7.89 -19.48 11.62
C ALA A 68 8.25 -18.35 12.60
N SER A 69 8.37 -17.11 12.14
CA SER A 69 8.64 -15.95 13.00
C SER A 69 7.56 -15.77 14.08
N LEU A 70 6.29 -15.96 13.73
CA LEU A 70 5.18 -15.90 14.69
C LEU A 70 5.20 -17.08 15.66
N VAL A 71 5.42 -18.32 15.17
CA VAL A 71 5.51 -19.54 16.00
C VAL A 71 6.67 -19.41 16.99
N ASP A 72 7.81 -18.91 16.58
CA ASP A 72 8.96 -18.68 17.46
C ASP A 72 8.64 -17.67 18.55
N HIS A 73 7.98 -16.55 18.20
CA HIS A 73 7.53 -15.55 19.17
C HIS A 73 6.60 -16.17 20.21
N LEU A 74 5.59 -16.94 19.80
CA LEU A 74 4.65 -17.63 20.70
C LEU A 74 5.35 -18.67 21.57
N SER A 75 6.30 -19.43 20.99
CA SER A 75 7.05 -20.49 21.71
C SER A 75 7.98 -19.93 22.80
N GLN A 76 8.44 -18.69 22.64
CA GLN A 76 9.24 -17.97 23.62
C GLN A 76 8.41 -17.30 24.72
N GLY A 77 7.10 -17.54 24.74
CA GLY A 77 6.17 -16.97 25.73
C GLY A 77 5.60 -15.60 25.32
N GLY A 78 5.83 -15.16 24.08
CA GLY A 78 5.15 -14.03 23.49
C GLY A 78 3.66 -14.31 23.28
N ARG A 79 2.89 -13.26 23.01
CA ARG A 79 1.46 -13.34 22.72
C ARG A 79 1.15 -12.60 21.42
N ALA A 80 0.30 -13.19 20.60
CA ALA A 80 -0.24 -12.55 19.41
C ALA A 80 -1.71 -12.97 19.27
N ASP A 81 -2.62 -12.03 19.47
CA ASP A 81 -4.05 -12.23 19.32
C ASP A 81 -4.53 -11.85 17.89
N TYR A 82 -3.71 -11.16 17.13
CA TYR A 82 -3.89 -10.79 15.73
C TYR A 82 -2.56 -10.43 15.08
N VAL A 83 -2.55 -10.45 13.76
CA VAL A 83 -1.41 -10.00 12.94
C VAL A 83 -1.84 -8.83 12.05
N ILE A 84 -0.97 -7.83 11.90
CA ILE A 84 -1.08 -6.78 10.91
C ILE A 84 0.12 -6.90 9.95
N ALA A 85 -0.13 -6.87 8.65
CA ALA A 85 0.92 -6.81 7.64
C ALA A 85 0.68 -5.55 6.78
N ASP A 86 1.51 -4.51 6.97
CA ASP A 86 1.46 -3.29 6.14
C ASP A 86 2.45 -3.37 4.98
N GLU A 87 2.18 -2.58 3.93
CA GLU A 87 2.88 -2.61 2.64
C GLU A 87 2.95 -4.04 2.04
N ALA A 88 1.90 -4.83 2.29
CA ALA A 88 1.82 -6.25 1.95
C ALA A 88 1.93 -6.55 0.44
N GLN A 89 1.80 -5.55 -0.44
CA GLN A 89 2.06 -5.70 -1.87
C GLN A 89 3.52 -6.06 -2.17
N PHE A 90 4.45 -5.75 -1.26
CA PHE A 90 5.88 -6.05 -1.41
C PHE A 90 6.27 -7.42 -0.85
N LEU A 91 5.35 -8.12 -0.18
CA LEU A 91 5.57 -9.49 0.26
C LEU A 91 5.59 -10.45 -0.94
N ALA A 92 6.40 -11.49 -0.83
CA ALA A 92 6.41 -12.59 -1.78
C ALA A 92 5.12 -13.42 -1.69
N GLU A 93 4.79 -14.17 -2.74
CA GLU A 93 3.60 -15.03 -2.76
C GLU A 93 3.64 -16.05 -1.61
N GLU A 94 4.81 -16.65 -1.35
CA GLU A 94 5.03 -17.59 -0.25
C GLU A 94 4.80 -16.96 1.13
N GLN A 95 5.15 -15.67 1.30
CA GLN A 95 4.89 -14.95 2.56
C GLN A 95 3.39 -14.69 2.77
N ILE A 96 2.64 -14.47 1.68
CA ILE A 96 1.18 -14.37 1.76
C ILE A 96 0.55 -15.73 2.09
N ASP A 97 1.05 -16.83 1.52
CA ASP A 97 0.61 -18.19 1.88
C ASP A 97 0.86 -18.48 3.37
N GLN A 98 1.99 -18.01 3.91
CA GLN A 98 2.30 -18.13 5.34
C GLN A 98 1.33 -17.32 6.20
N LEU A 99 0.91 -16.12 5.78
CA LEU A 99 -0.12 -15.34 6.48
C LEU A 99 -1.48 -16.05 6.46
N ALA A 100 -1.87 -16.69 5.36
CA ALA A 100 -3.08 -17.51 5.32
C ALA A 100 -2.98 -18.71 6.29
N ARG A 101 -1.83 -19.38 6.37
CA ARG A 101 -1.60 -20.45 7.34
C ARG A 101 -1.68 -19.96 8.79
N VAL A 102 -1.33 -18.73 9.10
CA VAL A 102 -1.53 -18.15 10.44
C VAL A 102 -3.00 -18.19 10.83
N VAL A 103 -3.89 -17.86 9.90
CA VAL A 103 -5.35 -17.95 10.12
C VAL A 103 -5.78 -19.40 10.29
N ASP A 104 -5.39 -20.29 9.37
CA ASP A 104 -5.87 -21.66 9.30
C ASP A 104 -5.33 -22.54 10.42
N ASP A 105 -4.03 -22.41 10.76
CA ASP A 105 -3.34 -23.32 11.67
C ASP A 105 -3.29 -22.79 13.13
N LEU A 106 -3.31 -21.46 13.32
CA LEU A 106 -3.15 -20.83 14.64
C LEU A 106 -4.41 -20.15 15.17
N ASP A 107 -5.49 -20.09 14.39
CA ASP A 107 -6.75 -19.41 14.75
C ASP A 107 -6.52 -17.90 15.08
N ILE A 108 -5.63 -17.21 14.35
CA ILE A 108 -5.28 -15.81 14.56
C ILE A 108 -5.75 -14.97 13.37
N ASP A 109 -6.48 -13.86 13.62
CA ASP A 109 -6.88 -12.90 12.58
C ASP A 109 -5.66 -12.25 11.92
N VAL A 110 -5.69 -12.10 10.59
CA VAL A 110 -4.66 -11.39 9.83
C VAL A 110 -5.28 -10.22 9.05
N TYR A 111 -4.73 -9.03 9.25
CA TYR A 111 -5.11 -7.79 8.58
C TYR A 111 -3.97 -7.35 7.66
N ALA A 112 -4.08 -7.60 6.37
CA ALA A 112 -3.10 -7.21 5.36
C ALA A 112 -3.51 -5.87 4.70
N PHE A 113 -2.57 -4.94 4.61
CA PHE A 113 -2.77 -3.62 4.00
C PHE A 113 -1.83 -3.46 2.82
N GLY A 114 -2.34 -3.01 1.69
CA GLY A 114 -1.49 -2.85 0.51
C GLY A 114 -2.13 -2.05 -0.62
N ILE A 115 -1.30 -1.55 -1.53
CA ILE A 115 -1.77 -1.02 -2.81
C ILE A 115 -2.00 -2.17 -3.78
N THR A 116 -3.08 -2.10 -4.56
CA THR A 116 -3.44 -3.21 -5.44
C THR A 116 -2.55 -3.28 -6.68
N THR A 117 -2.30 -2.14 -7.30
CA THR A 117 -1.57 -2.06 -8.58
C THR A 117 -0.45 -1.04 -8.56
N ASP A 118 0.57 -1.28 -9.38
CA ASP A 118 1.65 -0.36 -9.64
C ASP A 118 1.21 0.82 -10.54
N PHE A 119 2.17 1.69 -10.88
CA PHE A 119 1.95 2.84 -11.75
C PHE A 119 1.56 2.48 -13.20
N ARG A 120 1.77 1.23 -13.61
CA ARG A 120 1.37 0.68 -14.93
C ARG A 120 0.01 0.00 -14.87
N SER A 121 -0.68 0.05 -13.72
CA SER A 121 -1.93 -0.68 -13.44
C SER A 121 -1.78 -2.20 -13.53
N LYS A 122 -0.60 -2.73 -13.15
CA LYS A 122 -0.35 -4.16 -12.98
C LYS A 122 -0.39 -4.51 -11.51
N LEU A 123 -0.99 -5.65 -11.19
CA LEU A 123 -1.00 -6.15 -9.82
C LEU A 123 0.44 -6.37 -9.31
N PHE A 124 0.65 -6.06 -8.05
CA PHE A 124 1.84 -6.53 -7.34
C PHE A 124 1.67 -8.02 -7.01
N PRO A 125 2.75 -8.82 -6.98
CA PRO A 125 2.66 -10.25 -6.66
C PRO A 125 1.96 -10.52 -5.32
N GLY A 126 2.35 -9.84 -4.25
CA GLY A 126 1.72 -9.97 -2.94
C GLY A 126 0.23 -9.59 -2.95
N SER A 127 -0.13 -8.50 -3.65
CA SER A 127 -1.54 -8.11 -3.77
C SER A 127 -2.35 -9.07 -4.62
N GLN A 128 -1.76 -9.64 -5.66
CA GLN A 128 -2.40 -10.68 -6.46
C GLN A 128 -2.71 -11.89 -5.58
N ARG A 129 -1.72 -12.36 -4.81
CA ARG A 129 -1.88 -13.52 -3.96
C ARG A 129 -2.88 -13.27 -2.82
N LEU A 130 -2.91 -12.05 -2.26
CA LEU A 130 -3.93 -11.66 -1.28
C LEU A 130 -5.35 -11.69 -1.86
N VAL A 131 -5.55 -11.23 -3.10
CA VAL A 131 -6.87 -11.31 -3.77
C VAL A 131 -7.30 -12.76 -3.99
N GLU A 132 -6.36 -13.67 -4.22
CA GLU A 132 -6.63 -15.10 -4.42
C GLU A 132 -7.00 -15.84 -3.12
N LEU A 133 -6.42 -15.43 -1.96
CA LEU A 133 -6.51 -16.19 -0.71
C LEU A 133 -7.36 -15.53 0.38
N ALA A 134 -7.53 -14.21 0.36
CA ALA A 134 -8.20 -13.52 1.45
C ALA A 134 -9.68 -13.91 1.56
N ASP A 135 -10.16 -14.15 2.79
CA ASP A 135 -11.58 -14.36 3.08
C ASP A 135 -12.41 -13.12 2.73
N ARG A 136 -11.80 -11.93 2.87
CA ARG A 136 -12.43 -10.67 2.49
C ARG A 136 -11.42 -9.69 1.88
N VAL A 137 -11.85 -9.04 0.81
CA VAL A 137 -11.11 -7.92 0.20
C VAL A 137 -11.93 -6.65 0.42
N GLU A 138 -11.39 -5.77 1.25
CA GLU A 138 -12.02 -4.50 1.63
C GLU A 138 -11.34 -3.33 0.89
N VAL A 139 -12.12 -2.58 0.14
CA VAL A 139 -11.63 -1.35 -0.47
C VAL A 139 -11.86 -0.20 0.51
N LEU A 140 -10.78 0.50 0.88
CA LEU A 140 -10.89 1.60 1.83
C LEU A 140 -11.82 2.70 1.31
N GLN A 141 -12.69 3.17 2.21
CA GLN A 141 -13.71 4.16 1.88
C GLN A 141 -13.15 5.59 1.84
N VAL A 142 -11.99 5.84 2.47
CA VAL A 142 -11.33 7.14 2.34
C VAL A 142 -10.84 7.30 0.91
N GLU A 143 -11.47 8.20 0.19
CA GLU A 143 -11.19 8.40 -1.22
C GLU A 143 -9.97 9.30 -1.41
N ALA A 144 -8.90 8.74 -1.98
CA ALA A 144 -7.89 9.58 -2.59
C ALA A 144 -8.51 10.27 -3.83
N LEU A 145 -8.24 11.56 -3.99
CA LEU A 145 -8.80 12.35 -5.08
C LEU A 145 -7.76 12.64 -6.16
N CYS A 146 -8.16 12.47 -7.39
CA CYS A 146 -7.46 12.97 -8.56
C CYS A 146 -7.50 14.51 -8.53
N TRP A 147 -6.51 15.16 -9.15
CA TRP A 147 -6.46 16.60 -9.26
C TRP A 147 -7.74 17.25 -9.86
N CYS A 148 -8.56 16.50 -10.58
CA CYS A 148 -9.85 16.95 -11.11
C CYS A 148 -11.02 16.81 -10.13
N GLY A 149 -10.78 16.35 -8.89
CA GLY A 149 -11.80 16.12 -7.89
C GLY A 149 -12.53 14.78 -7.99
N ALA A 150 -12.32 13.99 -9.05
CA ALA A 150 -12.89 12.65 -9.14
C ALA A 150 -12.09 11.66 -8.28
N ARG A 151 -12.75 10.58 -7.82
CA ARG A 151 -12.10 9.49 -7.10
C ARG A 151 -10.89 8.97 -7.88
N ALA A 152 -9.74 8.92 -7.22
CA ALA A 152 -8.53 8.30 -7.76
C ALA A 152 -8.58 6.78 -7.57
N THR A 153 -8.24 6.06 -8.62
CA THR A 153 -8.25 4.59 -8.67
C THR A 153 -6.95 4.00 -9.21
N HIS A 154 -6.01 4.84 -9.57
CA HIS A 154 -4.73 4.44 -10.18
C HIS A 154 -3.59 5.23 -9.55
N ASN A 155 -2.48 4.54 -9.35
CA ASN A 155 -1.22 5.16 -8.99
C ASN A 155 -0.46 5.56 -10.27
N ALA A 156 0.18 6.71 -10.26
CA ALA A 156 1.02 7.18 -11.35
C ALA A 156 2.40 7.54 -10.81
N ARG A 157 3.46 7.12 -11.47
CA ARG A 157 4.82 7.61 -11.23
C ARG A 157 5.11 8.76 -12.15
N THR A 158 5.74 9.80 -11.65
CA THR A 158 6.10 10.96 -12.43
C THR A 158 7.59 11.28 -12.33
N VAL A 159 8.15 11.82 -13.40
CA VAL A 159 9.50 12.39 -13.45
C VAL A 159 9.36 13.79 -14.00
N GLY A 160 9.80 14.80 -13.24
CA GLY A 160 9.60 16.20 -13.62
C GLY A 160 8.11 16.57 -13.83
N GLY A 161 7.18 15.92 -13.13
CA GLY A 161 5.75 16.11 -13.28
C GLY A 161 5.10 15.41 -14.49
N VAL A 162 5.88 14.70 -15.30
CA VAL A 162 5.40 13.93 -16.46
C VAL A 162 5.24 12.47 -16.07
N MET A 163 4.10 11.86 -16.41
CA MET A 163 3.82 10.46 -16.10
C MET A 163 4.74 9.51 -16.86
N VAL A 164 5.38 8.58 -16.12
CA VAL A 164 6.20 7.49 -16.66
C VAL A 164 5.35 6.23 -16.76
N VAL A 165 5.56 5.46 -17.80
CA VAL A 165 4.81 4.21 -18.08
C VAL A 165 5.73 2.99 -18.22
N GLU A 166 7.03 3.19 -18.13
CA GLU A 166 8.06 2.16 -18.24
C GLU A 166 8.99 2.19 -17.02
N GLY A 167 9.72 1.12 -16.79
CA GLY A 167 10.67 1.00 -15.71
C GLY A 167 10.31 -0.10 -14.69
N ALA A 168 11.18 -0.30 -13.71
CA ALA A 168 10.98 -1.28 -12.64
C ALA A 168 9.72 -0.98 -11.82
N GLN A 169 9.08 -2.02 -11.30
CA GLN A 169 7.84 -1.89 -10.50
C GLN A 169 8.08 -1.07 -9.24
N VAL A 170 9.17 -1.33 -8.56
CA VAL A 170 9.63 -0.58 -7.39
C VAL A 170 10.91 0.16 -7.76
N VAL A 171 10.99 1.43 -7.40
CA VAL A 171 12.22 2.20 -7.38
C VAL A 171 12.42 2.60 -5.93
N VAL A 172 13.34 1.94 -5.25
CA VAL A 172 13.85 2.39 -3.94
C VAL A 172 14.54 3.73 -4.23
N GLY A 173 14.11 4.79 -3.56
CA GLY A 173 14.58 6.14 -3.87
C GLY A 173 16.08 6.24 -3.62
N ASP A 174 16.86 6.36 -4.69
CA ASP A 174 18.18 6.96 -4.62
C ASP A 174 17.97 8.45 -4.36
N VAL A 175 18.31 8.88 -3.16
CA VAL A 175 18.15 10.24 -2.65
C VAL A 175 18.97 11.26 -3.46
N ASP A 176 19.93 10.81 -4.25
CA ASP A 176 20.83 11.63 -5.05
C ASP A 176 20.25 12.10 -6.40
N GLN A 177 19.08 11.59 -6.82
CA GLN A 177 18.32 12.11 -7.96
C GLN A 177 16.93 12.63 -7.57
N ALA A 178 16.79 13.10 -6.37
CA ALA A 178 15.54 13.50 -5.72
C ALA A 178 14.77 14.65 -6.41
N ASP A 179 15.31 15.27 -7.42
CA ASP A 179 14.65 16.44 -8.04
C ASP A 179 13.51 16.07 -9.00
N THR A 180 13.22 14.78 -9.24
CA THR A 180 12.32 14.49 -10.35
C THR A 180 11.35 13.34 -10.19
N VAL A 181 11.57 12.37 -9.30
CA VAL A 181 10.64 11.22 -9.14
C VAL A 181 9.56 11.51 -8.12
N GLY A 182 8.32 11.47 -8.56
CA GLY A 182 7.16 11.65 -7.68
C GLY A 182 6.07 10.61 -7.97
N TYR A 183 5.06 10.60 -7.11
CA TYR A 183 3.87 9.78 -7.28
C TYR A 183 2.61 10.65 -7.18
N GLU A 184 1.63 10.35 -8.01
CA GLU A 184 0.34 11.02 -8.04
C GLU A 184 -0.77 9.96 -8.16
N VAL A 185 -1.90 10.19 -7.48
CA VAL A 185 -3.07 9.33 -7.62
C VAL A 185 -4.04 9.95 -8.62
N LEU A 186 -4.48 9.15 -9.59
CA LEU A 186 -5.27 9.62 -10.71
C LEU A 186 -6.57 8.81 -10.86
N CYS A 187 -7.62 9.47 -11.35
CA CYS A 187 -8.76 8.73 -11.88
C CYS A 187 -8.36 7.99 -13.18
N ARG A 188 -9.07 6.90 -13.49
CA ARG A 188 -8.79 6.08 -14.68
C ARG A 188 -8.68 6.90 -15.98
N ARG A 189 -9.50 7.94 -16.13
CA ARG A 189 -9.50 8.80 -17.32
C ARG A 189 -8.16 9.53 -17.47
N HIS A 190 -7.66 10.16 -16.40
CA HIS A 190 -6.41 10.92 -16.45
C HIS A 190 -5.20 10.01 -16.48
N HIS A 191 -5.21 8.89 -15.75
CA HIS A 191 -4.16 7.89 -15.85
C HIS A 191 -3.99 7.39 -17.31
N ARG A 192 -5.09 6.97 -17.96
CA ARG A 192 -5.04 6.50 -19.35
C ARG A 192 -4.58 7.58 -20.36
N ARG A 193 -4.86 8.85 -20.07
CA ARG A 193 -4.42 10.00 -20.88
C ARG A 193 -3.05 10.50 -20.49
N ARG A 194 -2.40 9.91 -19.50
CA ARG A 194 -1.11 10.33 -18.94
C ARG A 194 -1.11 11.80 -18.51
N MET A 195 -2.24 12.27 -18.00
CA MET A 195 -2.44 13.68 -17.64
C MET A 195 -2.29 13.85 -16.12
N THR A 196 -1.13 14.32 -15.71
CA THR A 196 -0.82 14.70 -14.33
C THR A 196 -1.34 16.11 -14.01
N SER A 197 -1.35 16.49 -12.74
CA SER A 197 -1.69 17.86 -12.32
C SER A 197 -0.72 18.88 -12.93
N ALA A 198 0.58 18.54 -13.02
CA ALA A 198 1.59 19.39 -13.61
C ALA A 198 1.38 19.58 -15.12
N SER A 199 1.15 18.49 -15.87
CA SER A 199 0.90 18.57 -17.31
C SER A 199 -0.41 19.30 -17.64
N ALA A 200 -1.45 19.12 -16.81
CA ALA A 200 -2.71 19.86 -16.97
C ALA A 200 -2.54 21.37 -16.75
N ARG A 201 -1.77 21.77 -15.73
CA ARG A 201 -1.46 23.20 -15.49
C ARG A 201 -0.64 23.79 -16.63
N ALA A 202 0.37 23.08 -17.12
CA ALA A 202 1.19 23.52 -18.25
C ALA A 202 0.34 23.72 -19.51
N ALA A 203 -0.57 22.79 -19.82
CA ALA A 203 -1.50 22.94 -20.94
C ALA A 203 -2.48 24.12 -20.79
N ALA A 204 -2.94 24.40 -19.58
CA ALA A 204 -3.82 25.55 -19.30
C ALA A 204 -3.10 26.89 -19.40
N LEU A 205 -1.78 26.92 -19.23
CA LEU A 205 -0.95 28.11 -19.35
C LEU A 205 -0.33 28.27 -20.74
N SER A 206 -0.51 27.29 -21.66
CA SER A 206 -0.03 27.40 -23.04
C SER A 206 -0.81 28.49 -23.78
N PRO A 207 -0.12 29.41 -24.46
CA PRO A 207 -0.77 30.42 -25.28
C PRO A 207 -1.35 29.90 -26.59
N ASP A 208 -1.19 28.60 -26.88
CA ASP A 208 -1.73 28.02 -28.10
C ASP A 208 -3.27 28.00 -28.05
N VAL A 209 -3.84 28.94 -28.73
CA VAL A 209 -5.29 29.02 -28.96
C VAL A 209 -5.71 27.76 -29.70
N LEU A 210 -6.64 27.00 -29.17
CA LEU A 210 -7.26 25.88 -29.87
C LEU A 210 -7.71 26.37 -31.25
N PRO A 211 -7.36 25.67 -32.37
CA PRO A 211 -7.85 26.06 -33.66
C PRO A 211 -9.36 26.06 -33.65
N VAL A 212 -9.95 27.25 -33.75
CA VAL A 212 -11.39 27.37 -33.96
C VAL A 212 -11.65 26.77 -35.34
N GLN A 213 -12.34 25.63 -35.36
CA GLN A 213 -12.87 25.10 -36.62
C GLN A 213 -13.85 26.16 -37.16
N GLN A 214 -13.41 26.88 -38.18
CA GLN A 214 -14.34 27.68 -38.95
C GLN A 214 -15.22 26.70 -39.72
N GLY A 215 -16.52 26.68 -39.39
CA GLY A 215 -17.58 25.98 -40.07
C GLY A 215 -17.87 26.60 -41.44
#